data_916c7f93280eae4bec0b6bee4d13b5ec
#
_entry.id   916c7f93280eae4bec0b6bee4d13b5ec
#
_cell.length_a   1.000
_cell.length_b   1.000
_cell.length_c   1.000
_cell.angle_alpha   90.00
_cell.angle_beta   90.00
_cell.angle_gamma   90.00
#
_symmetry.space_group_name_H-M   'P 1'
#
loop_
_entity.id
_entity.type
_entity.pdbx_description
1 polymer ?
#
loop_
_entity_poly.entity_id
_entity_poly.type
_entity_poly.pdbx_seq_one_letter_code
_entity_poly.pdbx_strand_id
1 'polypeptide(L)'
;MLRFVVRSVLLMTVVMACRLADAQIDTVAADPVGAAPGFKAVSEKELNAAAGRLRESLGPLRQLLDRSKSGAGWREYLDWKELERQAASGTKADVETLVRLYRKFDSGENGLEMPQFSAVKRAVGSYLEAAGTAGNPDAEKVYKGRLERLAAAVKEAAASGTPQSLEVVGPTLARLEESGQAPQVVARLRKALGMPNLLLQVDEDLVGRSVNRVVDETAPINEMLLGARVCGTGHTTGLVLLDFQPSADRAVVDLVLTATNHSQTRGTKGPVTVHTLGTATVDARKRVFIDEKAVTSAPVDVNASVATKTQGISVNKKLGAKLIRKIASKKIAQMQPQARAISEQRARQRVRSQFESQTAEPIRKAASDYQTKFRQKLLERGWFPEMLSINSDADRIFVTARKSLPDQVAAFTTAPEVAPAAVLSARLHQSFFNNLAEQELAGRTLTKEELESQMEKAGRKMPESLESEADQPPWSITFAKRKPVELAVSDGTVKLTVRGSRYTSGDREFDAMDVWATYKVESDAGKFRLVRDGDVQIYPPDFVPGGDRKLSVQQTSLRGILQKRFNKVFDEVIDIKPLELPGELKSAGPLPMEQLVARKDGWIVAGWRQAEAPKSETASLAAVEP
;
A
#
# COMPACT_ATOMS: atom_id res chain seq x y z
N MET A 1 14.97 14.37 -1.33
CA MET A 1 13.67 14.03 -1.95
C MET A 1 13.84 13.07 -3.13
N LEU A 2 14.66 13.38 -4.13
CA LEU A 2 14.80 12.52 -5.32
C LEU A 2 15.48 11.18 -5.00
N ARG A 3 16.58 11.14 -4.21
CA ARG A 3 17.13 9.88 -3.66
C ARG A 3 16.14 9.18 -2.73
N PHE A 4 15.28 9.94 -2.08
CA PHE A 4 14.21 9.44 -1.24
C PHE A 4 13.04 8.92 -2.08
N VAL A 5 12.68 9.60 -3.14
CA VAL A 5 11.66 9.17 -4.09
C VAL A 5 12.11 7.90 -4.80
N VAL A 6 13.35 7.82 -5.29
CA VAL A 6 13.91 6.61 -5.89
C VAL A 6 14.06 5.47 -4.86
N ARG A 7 14.52 5.78 -3.63
CA ARG A 7 14.58 4.77 -2.54
C ARG A 7 13.22 4.48 -1.92
N SER A 8 12.29 5.44 -1.87
CA SER A 8 10.94 5.22 -1.33
C SER A 8 9.99 4.59 -2.32
N VAL A 9 10.17 4.79 -3.61
CA VAL A 9 9.49 4.00 -4.65
C VAL A 9 9.89 2.53 -4.54
N LEU A 10 11.15 2.24 -4.17
CA LEU A 10 11.62 0.88 -3.88
C LEU A 10 11.25 0.38 -2.47
N LEU A 11 10.99 1.26 -1.49
CA LEU A 11 10.70 0.90 -0.08
C LEU A 11 9.22 1.01 0.32
N MET A 12 8.38 1.73 -0.44
CA MET A 12 6.93 1.82 -0.17
C MET A 12 6.11 0.69 -0.79
N THR A 13 6.77 -0.23 -1.49
CA THR A 13 6.12 -1.33 -2.18
C THR A 13 6.20 -2.61 -1.36
N VAL A 14 5.29 -2.78 -0.44
CA VAL A 14 5.00 -4.09 0.14
C VAL A 14 3.49 -4.32 0.06
N VAL A 15 3.13 -5.37 -0.65
CA VAL A 15 1.97 -6.28 -0.60
C VAL A 15 0.91 -6.16 -1.70
N MET A 16 0.85 -6.98 -2.68
CA MET A 16 -0.12 -7.93 -3.22
C MET A 16 -0.70 -7.87 -4.63
N ALA A 17 -0.96 -9.06 -5.19
CA ALA A 17 -1.52 -9.30 -6.53
C ALA A 17 -2.91 -9.97 -6.53
N CYS A 18 -3.63 -9.87 -7.62
CA CYS A 18 -4.58 -10.87 -8.07
C CYS A 18 -4.69 -10.92 -9.60
N ARG A 19 -4.93 -12.14 -10.09
CA ARG A 19 -5.09 -12.45 -11.50
C ARG A 19 -6.38 -11.84 -12.04
N LEU A 20 -6.36 -11.18 -13.21
CA LEU A 20 -7.39 -11.27 -14.24
C LEU A 20 -7.05 -10.46 -15.51
N ALA A 21 -7.22 -11.11 -16.67
CA ALA A 21 -7.52 -10.65 -18.02
C ALA A 21 -6.45 -9.89 -18.82
N ASP A 22 -6.00 -10.58 -19.87
CA ASP A 22 -5.19 -10.07 -20.98
C ASP A 22 -5.82 -8.90 -21.74
N ALA A 23 -4.94 -8.03 -22.26
CA ALA A 23 -5.13 -7.15 -23.43
C ALA A 23 -6.49 -6.43 -23.57
N GLN A 24 -6.91 -5.67 -22.56
CA GLN A 24 -8.12 -4.85 -22.70
C GLN A 24 -7.90 -3.65 -23.65
N ILE A 25 -6.67 -3.16 -23.79
CA ILE A 25 -6.39 -2.02 -24.67
C ILE A 25 -6.55 -2.41 -26.15
N ASP A 26 -6.14 -3.61 -26.55
CA ASP A 26 -6.22 -4.06 -27.94
C ASP A 26 -7.67 -4.18 -28.43
N THR A 27 -8.56 -4.69 -27.57
CA THR A 27 -9.99 -4.75 -27.87
C THR A 27 -10.66 -3.39 -27.99
N VAL A 28 -10.15 -2.40 -27.23
CA VAL A 28 -10.66 -1.03 -27.28
C VAL A 28 -9.99 -0.22 -28.40
N ALA A 29 -8.73 -0.52 -28.75
CA ALA A 29 -7.99 0.19 -29.80
C ALA A 29 -8.54 -0.07 -31.21
N ALA A 30 -9.14 -1.24 -31.45
CA ALA A 30 -9.79 -1.51 -32.75
C ALA A 30 -10.86 -0.46 -33.09
N ASP A 31 -11.64 -0.06 -32.06
CA ASP A 31 -12.64 1.00 -32.17
C ASP A 31 -12.75 1.78 -30.85
N PRO A 32 -11.83 2.70 -30.54
CA PRO A 32 -11.74 3.36 -29.24
C PRO A 32 -13.01 4.16 -28.89
N VAL A 33 -13.63 4.75 -29.86
CA VAL A 33 -14.79 5.64 -29.67
C VAL A 33 -16.10 4.92 -30.00
N GLY A 34 -16.06 3.91 -30.89
CA GLY A 34 -17.24 3.16 -31.37
C GLY A 34 -18.19 4.05 -32.12
N ALA A 35 -19.44 3.66 -32.18
CA ALA A 35 -20.53 4.54 -32.58
C ALA A 35 -20.75 5.54 -31.44
N ALA A 36 -19.84 6.54 -31.30
CA ALA A 36 -19.99 7.57 -30.31
C ALA A 36 -21.37 8.24 -30.45
N PRO A 37 -22.09 8.41 -29.36
CA PRO A 37 -23.37 9.15 -29.42
C PRO A 37 -23.10 10.56 -29.91
N GLY A 38 -24.06 11.13 -30.64
CA GLY A 38 -24.01 12.54 -31.03
C GLY A 38 -23.83 13.45 -29.81
N PHE A 39 -23.35 14.65 -30.06
CA PHE A 39 -23.26 15.67 -29.03
C PHE A 39 -24.61 15.88 -28.35
N LYS A 40 -24.60 15.91 -27.04
CA LYS A 40 -25.78 16.21 -26.21
C LYS A 40 -25.59 17.56 -25.54
N ALA A 41 -26.52 18.49 -25.77
CA ALA A 41 -26.51 19.76 -25.07
C ALA A 41 -26.58 19.54 -23.54
N VAL A 42 -25.76 20.27 -22.78
CA VAL A 42 -25.76 20.19 -21.32
C VAL A 42 -27.09 20.69 -20.79
N SER A 43 -27.80 19.85 -20.06
CA SER A 43 -29.12 20.16 -19.52
C SER A 43 -29.03 20.99 -18.22
N GLU A 44 -30.13 21.69 -17.89
CA GLU A 44 -30.28 22.39 -16.60
C GLU A 44 -30.08 21.44 -15.41
N LYS A 45 -30.50 20.18 -15.53
CA LYS A 45 -30.30 19.16 -14.49
C LYS A 45 -28.82 18.88 -14.25
N GLU A 46 -28.03 18.81 -15.33
CA GLU A 46 -26.56 18.57 -15.24
C GLU A 46 -25.84 19.77 -14.65
N LEU A 47 -26.23 21.00 -15.00
CA LEU A 47 -25.70 22.22 -14.39
C LEU A 47 -26.03 22.29 -12.88
N ASN A 48 -27.27 22.03 -12.51
CA ASN A 48 -27.68 21.98 -11.11
C ASN A 48 -26.95 20.89 -10.32
N ALA A 49 -26.71 19.74 -10.93
CA ALA A 49 -25.94 18.67 -10.31
C ALA A 49 -24.47 19.07 -10.10
N ALA A 50 -23.85 19.78 -11.05
CA ALA A 50 -22.48 20.28 -10.92
C ALA A 50 -22.38 21.35 -9.80
N ALA A 51 -23.31 22.29 -9.73
CA ALA A 51 -23.42 23.25 -8.62
C ALA A 51 -23.64 22.57 -7.27
N GLY A 52 -24.43 21.49 -7.24
CA GLY A 52 -24.65 20.66 -6.06
C GLY A 52 -23.36 20.00 -5.55
N ARG A 53 -22.58 19.40 -6.45
CA ARG A 53 -21.27 18.83 -6.11
C ARG A 53 -20.31 19.89 -5.55
N LEU A 54 -20.30 21.11 -6.12
CA LEU A 54 -19.52 22.22 -5.57
C LEU A 54 -19.97 22.52 -4.14
N ARG A 55 -21.26 22.65 -3.90
CA ARG A 55 -21.84 22.93 -2.56
C ARG A 55 -21.44 21.85 -1.53
N GLU A 56 -21.54 20.59 -1.91
CA GLU A 56 -21.16 19.46 -1.06
C GLU A 56 -19.67 19.48 -0.73
N SER A 57 -18.80 19.79 -1.70
CA SER A 57 -17.36 19.85 -1.50
C SER A 57 -16.91 20.98 -0.55
N LEU A 58 -17.69 22.06 -0.44
CA LEU A 58 -17.41 23.16 0.49
C LEU A 58 -17.53 22.77 1.96
N GLY A 59 -18.35 21.77 2.30
CA GLY A 59 -18.59 21.36 3.68
C GLY A 59 -17.31 20.91 4.42
N PRO A 60 -16.60 19.89 3.92
CA PRO A 60 -15.34 19.44 4.51
C PRO A 60 -14.25 20.52 4.54
N LEU A 61 -14.16 21.37 3.51
CA LEU A 61 -13.20 22.47 3.49
C LEU A 61 -13.55 23.52 4.55
N ARG A 62 -14.82 23.88 4.70
CA ARG A 62 -15.29 24.79 5.77
C ARG A 62 -14.86 24.30 7.15
N GLN A 63 -15.09 23.00 7.45
CA GLN A 63 -14.70 22.39 8.72
C GLN A 63 -13.18 22.46 8.96
N LEU A 64 -12.38 22.26 7.92
CA LEU A 64 -10.92 22.41 8.01
C LEU A 64 -10.54 23.85 8.32
N LEU A 65 -11.10 24.83 7.60
CA LEU A 65 -10.81 26.25 7.79
C LEU A 65 -11.28 26.76 9.16
N ASP A 66 -12.39 26.27 9.70
CA ASP A 66 -12.89 26.63 11.03
C ASP A 66 -11.94 26.21 12.16
N ARG A 67 -11.18 25.12 11.95
CA ARG A 67 -10.22 24.59 12.92
C ARG A 67 -8.82 25.15 12.72
N SER A 68 -8.54 25.81 11.60
CA SER A 68 -7.21 26.30 11.25
C SER A 68 -6.99 27.75 11.70
N LYS A 69 -5.80 28.04 12.25
CA LYS A 69 -5.38 29.40 12.57
C LYS A 69 -5.32 30.31 11.31
N SER A 70 -5.01 29.74 10.16
CA SER A 70 -4.96 30.44 8.85
C SER A 70 -6.29 30.45 8.11
N GLY A 71 -7.38 29.91 8.71
CA GLY A 71 -8.65 29.72 8.04
C GLY A 71 -9.30 31.00 7.52
N ALA A 72 -9.14 32.12 8.23
CA ALA A 72 -9.63 33.45 7.78
C ALA A 72 -8.90 33.92 6.51
N GLY A 73 -7.56 33.83 6.49
CA GLY A 73 -6.75 34.19 5.33
C GLY A 73 -7.05 33.31 4.10
N TRP A 74 -7.27 32.02 4.30
CA TRP A 74 -7.68 31.12 3.21
C TRP A 74 -9.07 31.49 2.65
N ARG A 75 -10.03 31.88 3.49
CA ARG A 75 -11.35 32.35 3.02
C ARG A 75 -11.26 33.60 2.19
N GLU A 76 -10.43 34.55 2.61
CA GLU A 76 -10.17 35.78 1.86
C GLU A 76 -9.47 35.46 0.52
N TYR A 77 -8.39 34.68 0.54
CA TYR A 77 -7.67 34.26 -0.65
C TYR A 77 -8.57 33.57 -1.68
N LEU A 78 -9.41 32.62 -1.24
CA LEU A 78 -10.29 31.82 -2.11
C LEU A 78 -11.57 32.55 -2.53
N ASP A 79 -11.79 33.76 -2.03
CA ASP A 79 -13.06 34.49 -2.29
C ASP A 79 -14.29 33.65 -1.85
N TRP A 80 -14.29 33.24 -0.57
CA TRP A 80 -15.22 32.25 -0.03
C TRP A 80 -16.69 32.57 -0.28
N LYS A 81 -17.07 33.86 -0.14
CA LYS A 81 -18.45 34.32 -0.38
C LYS A 81 -18.86 34.08 -1.82
N GLU A 82 -17.94 34.27 -2.73
CA GLU A 82 -18.17 34.09 -4.15
C GLU A 82 -18.29 32.60 -4.51
N LEU A 83 -17.45 31.74 -3.90
CA LEU A 83 -17.59 30.28 -4.00
C LEU A 83 -18.97 29.80 -3.57
N GLU A 84 -19.47 30.28 -2.41
CA GLU A 84 -20.79 29.96 -1.91
C GLU A 84 -21.91 30.48 -2.84
N ARG A 85 -21.73 31.69 -3.39
CA ARG A 85 -22.67 32.27 -4.36
C ARG A 85 -22.76 31.42 -5.63
N GLN A 86 -21.62 31.03 -6.21
CA GLN A 86 -21.57 30.17 -7.39
C GLN A 86 -22.15 28.78 -7.10
N ALA A 87 -21.84 28.18 -5.96
CA ALA A 87 -22.43 26.90 -5.56
C ALA A 87 -23.97 26.94 -5.40
N ALA A 88 -24.54 28.12 -5.17
CA ALA A 88 -26.00 28.34 -5.08
C ALA A 88 -26.65 28.74 -6.41
N SER A 89 -25.87 29.15 -7.43
CA SER A 89 -26.38 29.75 -8.67
C SER A 89 -27.04 28.72 -9.62
N GLY A 90 -26.73 27.43 -9.50
CA GLY A 90 -27.34 26.37 -10.30
C GLY A 90 -27.14 26.57 -11.81
N THR A 91 -28.22 26.83 -12.54
CA THR A 91 -28.17 27.07 -13.99
C THR A 91 -27.62 28.45 -14.38
N LYS A 92 -27.55 29.39 -13.41
CA LYS A 92 -27.05 30.76 -13.62
C LYS A 92 -25.57 30.87 -13.30
N ALA A 93 -24.78 29.91 -13.77
CA ALA A 93 -23.32 29.91 -13.60
C ALA A 93 -22.69 31.12 -14.28
N ASP A 94 -21.80 31.80 -13.58
CA ASP A 94 -20.93 32.82 -14.14
C ASP A 94 -19.57 32.20 -14.49
N VAL A 95 -19.39 31.95 -15.78
CA VAL A 95 -18.20 31.27 -16.33
C VAL A 95 -16.92 32.06 -16.04
N GLU A 96 -16.93 33.38 -16.14
CA GLU A 96 -15.73 34.21 -15.87
C GLU A 96 -15.33 34.13 -14.41
N THR A 97 -16.32 34.21 -13.52
CA THR A 97 -16.10 34.04 -12.08
C THR A 97 -15.59 32.64 -11.75
N LEU A 98 -16.16 31.58 -12.34
CA LEU A 98 -15.70 30.21 -12.14
C LEU A 98 -14.24 30.03 -12.63
N VAL A 99 -13.85 30.63 -13.77
CA VAL A 99 -12.46 30.65 -14.24
C VAL A 99 -11.54 31.33 -13.22
N ARG A 100 -11.94 32.49 -12.69
CA ARG A 100 -11.17 33.22 -11.69
C ARG A 100 -10.99 32.40 -10.41
N LEU A 101 -12.05 31.79 -9.92
CA LEU A 101 -12.02 30.92 -8.74
C LEU A 101 -11.14 29.67 -8.98
N TYR A 102 -11.30 29.01 -10.12
CA TYR A 102 -10.48 27.86 -10.48
C TYR A 102 -8.98 28.20 -10.46
N ARG A 103 -8.60 29.35 -11.03
CA ARG A 103 -7.20 29.81 -11.06
C ARG A 103 -6.60 30.01 -9.66
N LYS A 104 -7.39 30.40 -8.66
CA LYS A 104 -6.94 30.51 -7.28
C LYS A 104 -6.58 29.15 -6.68
N PHE A 105 -7.37 28.12 -6.94
CA PHE A 105 -7.04 26.75 -6.56
C PHE A 105 -5.90 26.14 -7.39
N ASP A 106 -5.62 26.68 -8.55
CA ASP A 106 -4.57 26.23 -9.47
C ASP A 106 -3.30 27.09 -9.39
N SER A 107 -3.16 27.93 -8.38
CA SER A 107 -2.02 28.87 -8.23
C SER A 107 -0.73 28.18 -7.80
N GLY A 108 -0.80 26.99 -7.17
CA GLY A 108 0.35 26.29 -6.62
C GLY A 108 0.73 26.73 -5.20
N GLU A 109 -0.10 27.54 -4.52
CA GLU A 109 0.12 27.90 -3.13
C GLU A 109 0.13 26.65 -2.23
N ASN A 110 1.09 26.63 -1.28
CA ASN A 110 1.26 25.53 -0.35
C ASN A 110 0.04 25.33 0.52
N GLY A 111 -0.48 24.10 0.54
CA GLY A 111 -1.72 23.71 1.24
C GLY A 111 -2.89 23.42 0.29
N LEU A 112 -2.87 23.95 -0.94
CA LEU A 112 -3.92 23.65 -1.95
C LEU A 112 -3.91 22.20 -2.42
N GLU A 113 -2.81 21.46 -2.20
CA GLU A 113 -2.68 20.02 -2.47
C GLU A 113 -3.50 19.16 -1.49
N MET A 114 -3.90 19.71 -0.34
CA MET A 114 -4.70 18.98 0.65
C MET A 114 -6.02 18.47 0.04
N PRO A 115 -6.49 17.28 0.45
CA PRO A 115 -7.67 16.64 -0.15
C PRO A 115 -8.92 17.51 -0.20
N GLN A 116 -9.14 18.34 0.81
CA GLN A 116 -10.33 19.22 0.90
C GLN A 116 -10.27 20.34 -0.15
N PHE A 117 -9.11 20.97 -0.33
CA PHE A 117 -8.93 21.99 -1.37
C PHE A 117 -8.99 21.37 -2.77
N SER A 118 -8.32 20.23 -2.97
CA SER A 118 -8.35 19.49 -4.23
C SER A 118 -9.75 19.02 -4.61
N ALA A 119 -10.60 18.66 -3.64
CA ALA A 119 -12.00 18.33 -3.88
C ALA A 119 -12.80 19.52 -4.39
N VAL A 120 -12.62 20.70 -3.77
CA VAL A 120 -13.27 21.93 -4.24
C VAL A 120 -12.74 22.35 -5.60
N LYS A 121 -11.42 22.29 -5.84
CA LYS A 121 -10.83 22.56 -7.17
C LYS A 121 -11.51 21.73 -8.25
N ARG A 122 -11.63 20.41 -8.04
CA ARG A 122 -12.31 19.51 -9.00
C ARG A 122 -13.77 19.87 -9.19
N ALA A 123 -14.48 20.20 -8.12
CA ALA A 123 -15.89 20.56 -8.20
C ALA A 123 -16.12 21.89 -8.94
N VAL A 124 -15.25 22.90 -8.73
CA VAL A 124 -15.27 24.15 -9.51
C VAL A 124 -14.96 23.87 -10.97
N GLY A 125 -13.94 23.03 -11.26
CA GLY A 125 -13.57 22.63 -12.62
C GLY A 125 -14.72 21.91 -13.35
N SER A 126 -15.38 20.98 -12.66
CA SER A 126 -16.55 20.27 -13.19
C SER A 126 -17.70 21.22 -13.51
N TYR A 127 -17.98 22.17 -12.64
CA TYR A 127 -19.05 23.16 -12.86
C TYR A 127 -18.68 24.12 -14.00
N LEU A 128 -17.42 24.56 -14.05
CA LEU A 128 -16.88 25.39 -15.14
C LEU A 128 -16.98 24.67 -16.50
N GLU A 129 -16.60 23.38 -16.58
CA GLU A 129 -16.69 22.62 -17.84
C GLU A 129 -18.14 22.46 -18.31
N ALA A 130 -19.06 22.14 -17.38
CA ALA A 130 -20.48 22.02 -17.69
C ALA A 130 -21.07 23.35 -18.18
N ALA A 131 -20.82 24.44 -17.47
CA ALA A 131 -21.31 25.77 -17.80
C ALA A 131 -20.67 26.30 -19.11
N GLY A 132 -19.35 26.13 -19.27
CA GLY A 132 -18.65 26.51 -20.48
C GLY A 132 -19.11 25.73 -21.71
N THR A 133 -19.44 24.44 -21.56
CA THR A 133 -20.00 23.63 -22.66
C THR A 133 -21.41 24.08 -23.00
N ALA A 134 -22.26 24.37 -22.01
CA ALA A 134 -23.62 24.84 -22.24
C ALA A 134 -23.69 26.18 -22.97
N GLY A 135 -22.73 27.09 -22.72
CA GLY A 135 -22.67 28.41 -23.34
C GLY A 135 -21.86 28.48 -24.62
N ASN A 136 -21.26 27.38 -25.09
CA ASN A 136 -20.36 27.39 -26.24
C ASN A 136 -21.08 27.03 -27.55
N PRO A 137 -21.19 27.93 -28.53
CA PRO A 137 -21.80 27.65 -29.83
C PRO A 137 -21.04 26.56 -30.64
N ASP A 138 -19.71 26.42 -30.42
CA ASP A 138 -18.87 25.42 -31.04
C ASP A 138 -18.75 24.11 -30.23
N ALA A 139 -19.59 23.91 -29.20
CA ALA A 139 -19.50 22.77 -28.29
C ALA A 139 -19.47 21.41 -28.98
N GLU A 140 -20.28 21.24 -30.04
CA GLU A 140 -20.29 20.00 -30.83
C GLU A 140 -18.97 19.77 -31.56
N LYS A 141 -18.37 20.82 -32.15
CA LYS A 141 -17.06 20.74 -32.82
C LYS A 141 -15.95 20.40 -31.81
N VAL A 142 -15.98 21.02 -30.64
CA VAL A 142 -15.05 20.72 -29.56
C VAL A 142 -15.19 19.28 -29.09
N TYR A 143 -16.42 18.79 -28.93
CA TYR A 143 -16.73 17.41 -28.59
C TYR A 143 -16.16 16.41 -29.61
N LYS A 144 -16.41 16.61 -30.91
CA LYS A 144 -15.87 15.77 -31.99
C LYS A 144 -14.34 15.73 -31.97
N GLY A 145 -13.68 16.89 -31.84
CA GLY A 145 -12.23 16.98 -31.76
C GLY A 145 -11.64 16.33 -30.48
N ARG A 146 -12.38 16.27 -29.38
CA ARG A 146 -12.00 15.51 -28.20
C ARG A 146 -12.03 14.01 -28.46
N LEU A 147 -13.08 13.51 -29.10
CA LEU A 147 -13.21 12.10 -29.44
C LEU A 147 -12.13 11.64 -30.44
N GLU A 148 -11.83 12.44 -31.46
CA GLU A 148 -10.76 12.15 -32.43
C GLU A 148 -9.39 12.03 -31.77
N ARG A 149 -9.03 12.99 -30.89
CA ARG A 149 -7.77 12.95 -30.12
C ARG A 149 -7.71 11.74 -29.18
N LEU A 150 -8.84 11.42 -28.54
CA LEU A 150 -8.95 10.26 -27.67
C LEU A 150 -8.70 8.96 -28.46
N ALA A 151 -9.34 8.82 -29.62
CA ALA A 151 -9.19 7.66 -30.50
C ALA A 151 -7.74 7.50 -30.98
N ALA A 152 -7.12 8.59 -31.42
CA ALA A 152 -5.73 8.60 -31.89
C ALA A 152 -4.77 8.15 -30.76
N ALA A 153 -4.91 8.73 -29.58
CA ALA A 153 -4.05 8.41 -28.42
C ALA A 153 -4.15 6.93 -27.98
N VAL A 154 -5.37 6.38 -27.95
CA VAL A 154 -5.58 4.98 -27.58
C VAL A 154 -5.03 4.02 -28.63
N LYS A 155 -5.22 4.32 -29.93
CA LYS A 155 -4.66 3.53 -31.05
C LYS A 155 -3.13 3.53 -31.00
N GLU A 156 -2.52 4.68 -30.77
CA GLU A 156 -1.07 4.81 -30.69
C GLU A 156 -0.50 4.04 -29.49
N ALA A 157 -1.14 4.12 -28.32
CA ALA A 157 -0.72 3.37 -27.13
C ALA A 157 -0.77 1.85 -27.37
N ALA A 158 -1.82 1.35 -28.00
CA ALA A 158 -1.92 -0.06 -28.34
C ALA A 158 -0.86 -0.48 -29.37
N ALA A 159 -0.63 0.33 -30.41
CA ALA A 159 0.35 0.01 -31.45
C ALA A 159 1.80 0.06 -30.94
N SER A 160 2.14 1.05 -30.12
CA SER A 160 3.48 1.22 -29.54
C SER A 160 3.74 0.30 -28.34
N GLY A 161 2.68 -0.08 -27.64
CA GLY A 161 2.76 -0.78 -26.35
C GLY A 161 3.36 0.09 -25.23
N THR A 162 3.30 1.44 -25.38
CA THR A 162 3.89 2.39 -24.43
C THR A 162 2.84 3.38 -23.94
N PRO A 163 2.97 3.90 -22.70
CA PRO A 163 1.97 4.77 -22.09
C PRO A 163 2.05 6.25 -22.50
N GLN A 164 3.03 6.67 -23.31
CA GLN A 164 3.29 8.10 -23.59
C GLN A 164 2.09 8.80 -24.25
N SER A 165 1.45 8.18 -25.22
CA SER A 165 0.29 8.76 -25.91
C SER A 165 -0.97 8.88 -25.02
N LEU A 166 -1.02 8.18 -23.88
CA LEU A 166 -2.16 8.20 -22.96
C LEU A 166 -2.26 9.48 -22.11
N GLU A 167 -1.31 10.39 -22.18
CA GLU A 167 -1.27 11.62 -21.40
C GLU A 167 -2.50 12.52 -21.59
N VAL A 168 -3.02 12.58 -22.81
CA VAL A 168 -4.19 13.39 -23.13
C VAL A 168 -5.51 12.71 -22.78
N VAL A 169 -5.46 11.40 -22.51
CA VAL A 169 -6.68 10.59 -22.34
C VAL A 169 -7.37 10.91 -21.03
N GLY A 170 -6.66 10.88 -19.89
CA GLY A 170 -7.22 11.16 -18.56
C GLY A 170 -7.98 12.49 -18.51
N PRO A 171 -7.32 13.63 -18.84
CA PRO A 171 -7.99 14.94 -18.86
C PRO A 171 -9.18 15.00 -19.84
N THR A 172 -9.09 14.32 -20.97
CA THR A 172 -10.20 14.31 -21.96
C THR A 172 -11.39 13.52 -21.44
N LEU A 173 -11.15 12.36 -20.80
CA LEU A 173 -12.21 11.58 -20.16
C LEU A 173 -12.89 12.37 -19.04
N ALA A 174 -12.11 13.05 -18.17
CA ALA A 174 -12.67 13.87 -17.12
C ALA A 174 -13.61 14.95 -17.66
N ARG A 175 -13.21 15.67 -18.71
CA ARG A 175 -14.05 16.70 -19.34
C ARG A 175 -15.32 16.14 -19.98
N LEU A 176 -15.25 14.95 -20.58
CA LEU A 176 -16.44 14.28 -21.13
C LEU A 176 -17.40 13.86 -20.00
N GLU A 177 -16.89 13.34 -18.90
CA GLU A 177 -17.68 13.01 -17.70
C GLU A 177 -18.32 14.25 -17.08
N GLU A 178 -17.56 15.31 -16.89
CA GLU A 178 -18.00 16.57 -16.28
C GLU A 178 -19.11 17.25 -17.08
N SER A 179 -19.05 17.14 -18.41
CA SER A 179 -20.08 17.67 -19.31
C SER A 179 -21.16 16.65 -19.69
N GLY A 180 -21.17 15.45 -19.09
CA GLY A 180 -22.17 14.40 -19.36
C GLY A 180 -22.11 13.82 -20.78
N GLN A 181 -20.98 13.96 -21.46
CA GLN A 181 -20.81 13.55 -22.85
C GLN A 181 -20.30 12.10 -22.96
N ALA A 182 -20.75 11.38 -23.98
CA ALA A 182 -20.30 10.05 -24.35
C ALA A 182 -20.09 9.05 -23.17
N PRO A 183 -21.07 8.86 -22.25
CA PRO A 183 -20.85 8.10 -21.02
C PRO A 183 -20.42 6.64 -21.29
N GLN A 184 -20.89 6.04 -22.40
CA GLN A 184 -20.50 4.67 -22.75
C GLN A 184 -19.04 4.58 -23.21
N VAL A 185 -18.55 5.56 -23.96
CA VAL A 185 -17.13 5.65 -24.36
C VAL A 185 -16.26 5.84 -23.13
N VAL A 186 -16.65 6.77 -22.26
CA VAL A 186 -15.96 7.03 -21.00
C VAL A 186 -15.88 5.77 -20.14
N ALA A 187 -17.00 5.10 -19.88
CA ALA A 187 -17.01 3.88 -19.06
C ALA A 187 -16.13 2.78 -19.66
N ARG A 188 -16.16 2.57 -20.99
CA ARG A 188 -15.34 1.57 -21.68
C ARG A 188 -13.85 1.89 -21.57
N LEU A 189 -13.46 3.14 -21.81
CA LEU A 189 -12.05 3.55 -21.70
C LEU A 189 -11.55 3.58 -20.26
N ARG A 190 -12.39 4.01 -19.29
CA ARG A 190 -12.06 3.90 -17.86
C ARG A 190 -11.79 2.46 -17.44
N LYS A 191 -12.56 1.49 -17.96
CA LYS A 191 -12.32 0.08 -17.71
C LYS A 191 -11.00 -0.39 -18.31
N ALA A 192 -10.70 -0.04 -19.55
CA ALA A 192 -9.49 -0.48 -20.26
C ALA A 192 -8.20 0.17 -19.72
N LEU A 193 -8.27 1.45 -19.30
CA LEU A 193 -7.13 2.26 -18.84
C LEU A 193 -7.13 2.48 -17.31
N GLY A 194 -7.94 1.73 -16.61
CA GLY A 194 -8.10 1.81 -15.15
C GLY A 194 -7.72 0.52 -14.46
N MET A 195 -6.80 -0.25 -15.01
CA MET A 195 -6.28 -1.45 -14.37
C MET A 195 -5.46 -1.11 -13.12
N PRO A 196 -5.35 -2.01 -12.15
CA PRO A 196 -4.48 -1.81 -11.01
C PRO A 196 -3.07 -1.43 -11.46
N ASN A 197 -2.45 -0.47 -10.78
CA ASN A 197 -1.13 0.03 -11.12
C ASN A 197 -0.09 -0.16 -9.99
N LEU A 198 -0.50 -0.79 -8.90
CA LEU A 198 0.38 -1.33 -7.88
C LEU A 198 -0.12 -2.72 -7.49
N LEU A 199 0.74 -3.72 -7.59
CA LEU A 199 0.46 -5.08 -7.19
C LEU A 199 1.65 -5.61 -6.40
N LEU A 200 1.36 -6.23 -5.24
CA LEU A 200 2.39 -6.79 -4.39
C LEU A 200 1.91 -8.16 -3.91
N GLN A 201 2.84 -8.99 -3.46
CA GLN A 201 2.60 -10.38 -3.11
C GLN A 201 3.55 -10.81 -2.00
N VAL A 202 3.04 -11.43 -0.95
CA VAL A 202 3.80 -11.92 0.20
C VAL A 202 3.54 -13.40 0.37
N ASP A 203 4.59 -14.15 0.45
CA ASP A 203 4.56 -15.58 0.68
C ASP A 203 4.36 -15.91 2.17
N GLU A 204 3.68 -17.00 2.47
CA GLU A 204 3.42 -17.47 3.83
C GLU A 204 4.72 -17.71 4.59
N ASP A 205 5.72 -18.31 3.96
CA ASP A 205 7.00 -18.62 4.59
C ASP A 205 7.70 -17.36 5.13
N LEU A 206 7.56 -16.23 4.43
CA LEU A 206 8.14 -14.96 4.89
C LEU A 206 7.53 -14.48 6.21
N VAL A 207 6.21 -14.53 6.32
CA VAL A 207 5.49 -14.11 7.53
C VAL A 207 5.66 -15.15 8.62
N GLY A 208 5.61 -16.42 8.25
CA GLY A 208 5.74 -17.56 9.15
C GLY A 208 7.02 -17.53 9.97
N ARG A 209 8.14 -17.08 9.41
CA ARG A 209 9.42 -16.94 10.16
C ARG A 209 9.34 -16.02 11.38
N SER A 210 8.43 -15.07 11.38
CA SER A 210 8.24 -14.16 12.51
C SER A 210 7.22 -14.66 13.52
N VAL A 211 6.42 -15.66 13.15
CA VAL A 211 5.26 -16.14 13.92
C VAL A 211 5.45 -17.57 14.39
N ASN A 212 6.00 -18.44 13.53
CA ASN A 212 6.14 -19.87 13.81
C ASN A 212 7.10 -20.11 14.97
N ARG A 213 6.67 -20.93 15.94
CA ARG A 213 7.47 -21.22 17.13
C ARG A 213 7.16 -22.61 17.69
N VAL A 214 8.18 -23.20 18.31
CA VAL A 214 8.05 -24.40 19.14
C VAL A 214 7.47 -24.02 20.49
N VAL A 215 6.57 -24.83 21.02
CA VAL A 215 6.08 -24.78 22.39
C VAL A 215 6.72 -25.95 23.14
N ASP A 216 7.42 -25.65 24.23
CA ASP A 216 8.04 -26.60 25.14
C ASP A 216 7.99 -26.02 26.55
N GLU A 217 6.92 -26.38 27.29
CA GLU A 217 6.63 -25.78 28.59
C GLU A 217 6.28 -26.84 29.62
N THR A 218 6.83 -26.72 30.80
CA THR A 218 6.43 -27.51 31.98
C THR A 218 5.71 -26.62 32.98
N ALA A 219 4.49 -27.05 33.37
CA ALA A 219 3.66 -26.30 34.31
C ALA A 219 3.14 -27.20 35.45
N PRO A 220 3.02 -26.66 36.68
CA PRO A 220 2.41 -27.38 37.81
C PRO A 220 0.89 -27.51 37.60
N ILE A 221 0.37 -28.65 38.02
CA ILE A 221 -1.08 -28.96 38.05
C ILE A 221 -1.51 -28.92 39.53
N ASN A 222 -2.47 -28.10 39.87
CA ASN A 222 -3.09 -28.03 41.20
C ASN A 222 -4.55 -27.63 41.06
N GLU A 223 -5.46 -28.62 41.04
CA GLU A 223 -6.89 -28.38 40.80
C GLU A 223 -7.78 -29.33 41.58
N MET A 224 -9.07 -29.01 41.70
CA MET A 224 -10.08 -29.87 42.27
C MET A 224 -10.85 -30.57 41.16
N LEU A 225 -10.85 -31.91 41.14
CA LEU A 225 -11.59 -32.75 40.18
C LEU A 225 -12.48 -33.74 40.92
N LEU A 226 -13.79 -33.65 40.76
CA LEU A 226 -14.80 -34.50 41.40
C LEU A 226 -14.61 -34.62 42.93
N GLY A 227 -14.20 -33.52 43.57
CA GLY A 227 -13.96 -33.48 44.99
C GLY A 227 -12.62 -34.09 45.44
N ALA A 228 -11.75 -34.48 44.54
CA ALA A 228 -10.36 -34.86 44.78
C ALA A 228 -9.42 -33.70 44.47
N ARG A 229 -8.42 -33.43 45.33
CA ARG A 229 -7.34 -32.50 45.02
C ARG A 229 -6.33 -33.21 44.12
N VAL A 230 -6.16 -32.70 42.90
CA VAL A 230 -5.22 -33.23 41.88
C VAL A 230 -4.00 -32.31 41.83
N CYS A 231 -2.84 -32.88 42.17
CA CYS A 231 -1.56 -32.16 42.08
C CYS A 231 -0.56 -32.97 41.26
N GLY A 232 0.30 -32.24 40.50
CA GLY A 232 1.32 -32.88 39.68
C GLY A 232 2.00 -31.89 38.75
N THR A 233 2.59 -32.38 37.68
CA THR A 233 3.21 -31.59 36.62
C THR A 233 2.73 -32.04 35.26
N GLY A 234 2.62 -31.12 34.34
CA GLY A 234 2.35 -31.36 32.95
C GLY A 234 3.43 -30.73 32.07
N HIS A 235 3.91 -31.48 31.10
CA HIS A 235 4.87 -31.04 30.08
C HIS A 235 4.16 -30.96 28.75
N THR A 236 4.14 -29.77 28.14
CA THR A 236 3.48 -29.47 26.88
C THR A 236 4.50 -29.29 25.79
N THR A 237 4.41 -30.06 24.71
CA THR A 237 5.21 -29.89 23.50
C THR A 237 4.29 -29.65 22.32
N GLY A 238 4.70 -28.79 21.38
CA GLY A 238 3.87 -28.49 20.22
C GLY A 238 4.46 -27.43 19.30
N LEU A 239 3.64 -26.97 18.36
CA LEU A 239 3.99 -25.96 17.38
C LEU A 239 2.88 -24.92 17.28
N VAL A 240 3.26 -23.67 17.15
CA VAL A 240 2.40 -22.61 16.64
C VAL A 240 2.86 -22.30 15.22
N LEU A 241 1.95 -22.42 14.27
CA LEU A 241 2.19 -22.17 12.85
C LEU A 241 1.21 -21.12 12.34
N LEU A 242 1.68 -20.35 11.38
CA LEU A 242 0.85 -19.47 10.58
C LEU A 242 0.39 -20.25 9.36
N ASP A 243 -0.85 -20.05 8.93
CA ASP A 243 -1.50 -20.78 7.84
C ASP A 243 -2.43 -19.82 7.09
N PHE A 244 -2.14 -19.55 5.82
CA PHE A 244 -2.98 -18.69 5.00
C PHE A 244 -4.18 -19.47 4.47
N GLN A 245 -5.32 -18.81 4.43
CA GLN A 245 -6.57 -19.42 3.96
C GLN A 245 -7.06 -18.72 2.70
N PRO A 246 -7.51 -19.47 1.68
CA PRO A 246 -8.07 -18.89 0.46
C PRO A 246 -9.30 -18.01 0.75
N SER A 247 -9.28 -16.79 0.28
CA SER A 247 -10.39 -15.85 0.39
C SER A 247 -10.27 -14.74 -0.67
N ALA A 248 -11.34 -14.50 -1.41
CA ALA A 248 -11.37 -13.50 -2.50
C ALA A 248 -11.62 -12.07 -2.00
N ASP A 249 -12.28 -11.90 -0.85
CA ASP A 249 -12.77 -10.59 -0.38
C ASP A 249 -11.83 -9.92 0.63
N ARG A 250 -10.95 -10.69 1.28
CA ARG A 250 -10.01 -10.23 2.30
C ARG A 250 -8.90 -11.25 2.51
N ALA A 251 -7.76 -10.87 3.07
CA ALA A 251 -6.79 -11.85 3.50
C ALA A 251 -7.24 -12.52 4.80
N VAL A 252 -7.10 -13.85 4.84
CA VAL A 252 -7.44 -14.68 5.99
C VAL A 252 -6.20 -15.43 6.43
N VAL A 253 -5.83 -15.24 7.70
CA VAL A 253 -4.63 -15.82 8.31
C VAL A 253 -5.05 -16.57 9.57
N ASP A 254 -4.74 -17.83 9.64
CA ASP A 254 -4.93 -18.66 10.83
C ASP A 254 -3.62 -18.80 11.61
N LEU A 255 -3.67 -18.55 12.91
CA LEU A 255 -2.64 -18.96 13.85
C LEU A 255 -3.07 -20.29 14.44
N VAL A 256 -2.36 -21.36 14.13
CA VAL A 256 -2.70 -22.73 14.51
C VAL A 256 -1.73 -23.23 15.56
N LEU A 257 -2.26 -23.62 16.72
CA LEU A 257 -1.52 -24.32 17.78
C LEU A 257 -1.90 -25.78 17.75
N THR A 258 -0.92 -26.65 17.52
CA THR A 258 -1.06 -28.11 17.73
C THR A 258 -0.10 -28.53 18.83
N ALA A 259 -0.63 -29.07 19.93
CA ALA A 259 0.19 -29.42 21.10
C ALA A 259 -0.28 -30.69 21.79
N THR A 260 0.67 -31.38 22.42
CA THR A 260 0.43 -32.55 23.29
C THR A 260 0.98 -32.22 24.68
N ASN A 261 0.16 -32.46 25.70
CA ASN A 261 0.57 -32.34 27.09
C ASN A 261 0.64 -33.74 27.72
N HIS A 262 1.78 -34.08 28.28
CA HIS A 262 1.96 -35.28 29.11
C HIS A 262 2.00 -34.87 30.58
N SER A 263 1.15 -35.46 31.40
CA SER A 263 1.03 -35.12 32.81
C SER A 263 1.15 -36.32 33.73
N GLN A 264 1.81 -36.08 34.88
CA GLN A 264 1.86 -37.02 35.99
C GLN A 264 1.17 -36.36 37.20
N THR A 265 0.10 -36.97 37.66
CA THR A 265 -0.72 -36.39 38.71
C THR A 265 -1.05 -37.39 39.79
N ARG A 266 -1.31 -36.85 41.01
CA ARG A 266 -1.86 -37.57 42.15
C ARG A 266 -3.16 -36.89 42.61
N GLY A 267 -4.26 -37.62 42.53
CA GLY A 267 -5.55 -37.15 42.99
C GLY A 267 -5.86 -37.72 44.39
N THR A 268 -6.03 -36.88 45.40
CA THR A 268 -6.27 -37.30 46.78
C THR A 268 -7.67 -36.93 47.23
N LYS A 269 -8.40 -37.91 47.79
CA LYS A 269 -9.72 -37.71 48.39
C LYS A 269 -9.85 -38.59 49.64
N GLY A 270 -9.88 -37.98 50.80
CA GLY A 270 -9.83 -38.70 52.10
C GLY A 270 -8.57 -39.56 52.21
N PRO A 271 -8.70 -40.86 52.54
CA PRO A 271 -7.55 -41.75 52.69
C PRO A 271 -7.02 -42.35 51.37
N VAL A 272 -7.67 -42.05 50.23
CA VAL A 272 -7.32 -42.60 48.93
C VAL A 272 -6.52 -41.61 48.10
N THR A 273 -5.39 -42.07 47.55
CA THR A 273 -4.61 -41.33 46.55
C THR A 273 -4.50 -42.20 45.27
N VAL A 274 -4.83 -41.59 44.14
CA VAL A 274 -4.77 -42.17 42.80
C VAL A 274 -3.63 -41.56 42.04
N HIS A 275 -2.72 -42.35 41.52
CA HIS A 275 -1.64 -41.90 40.65
C HIS A 275 -2.06 -42.08 39.18
N THR A 276 -1.95 -41.03 38.38
CA THR A 276 -2.47 -40.98 37.03
C THR A 276 -1.44 -40.42 36.04
N LEU A 277 -1.31 -41.07 34.91
CA LEU A 277 -0.70 -40.46 33.71
C LEU A 277 -1.82 -39.92 32.84
N GLY A 278 -1.65 -38.70 32.37
CA GLY A 278 -2.55 -38.05 31.41
C GLY A 278 -1.82 -37.67 30.14
N THR A 279 -2.52 -37.86 29.02
CA THR A 279 -2.11 -37.28 27.74
C THR A 279 -3.26 -36.44 27.23
N ALA A 280 -3.03 -35.17 26.95
CA ALA A 280 -3.99 -34.26 26.35
C ALA A 280 -3.45 -33.78 24.99
N THR A 281 -4.22 -33.96 23.92
CA THR A 281 -3.96 -33.35 22.63
C THR A 281 -4.84 -32.11 22.48
N VAL A 282 -4.28 -31.05 21.95
CA VAL A 282 -4.96 -29.75 21.77
C VAL A 282 -4.67 -29.20 20.40
N ASP A 283 -5.73 -28.80 19.71
CA ASP A 283 -5.69 -28.04 18.48
C ASP A 283 -6.45 -26.74 18.72
N ALA A 284 -5.79 -25.60 18.51
CA ALA A 284 -6.42 -24.28 18.65
C ALA A 284 -6.12 -23.43 17.43
N ARG A 285 -7.12 -22.64 17.03
CA ARG A 285 -7.03 -21.76 15.86
C ARG A 285 -7.53 -20.37 16.20
N LYS A 286 -6.71 -19.34 15.88
CA LYS A 286 -7.08 -17.93 15.94
C LYS A 286 -7.07 -17.37 14.53
N ARG A 287 -8.24 -17.02 14.01
CA ARG A 287 -8.39 -16.47 12.67
C ARG A 287 -8.30 -14.96 12.68
N VAL A 288 -7.45 -14.40 11.83
CA VAL A 288 -7.25 -12.97 11.62
C VAL A 288 -7.71 -12.62 10.21
N PHE A 289 -8.40 -11.49 10.08
CA PHE A 289 -8.89 -10.95 8.82
C PHE A 289 -8.23 -9.61 8.54
N ILE A 290 -7.79 -9.40 7.31
CA ILE A 290 -7.17 -8.16 6.86
C ILE A 290 -7.89 -7.69 5.60
N ASP A 291 -8.49 -6.52 5.64
CA ASP A 291 -9.12 -5.88 4.49
C ASP A 291 -8.69 -4.39 4.36
N GLU A 292 -9.25 -3.68 3.40
CA GLU A 292 -8.92 -2.27 3.15
C GLU A 292 -9.38 -1.31 4.27
N LYS A 293 -10.19 -1.80 5.22
CA LYS A 293 -10.74 -1.01 6.33
C LYS A 293 -10.02 -1.27 7.63
N ALA A 294 -9.72 -2.54 7.92
CA ALA A 294 -9.24 -2.93 9.25
C ALA A 294 -8.50 -4.27 9.27
N VAL A 295 -7.78 -4.50 10.36
CA VAL A 295 -7.35 -5.81 10.80
C VAL A 295 -8.25 -6.23 11.96
N THR A 296 -8.91 -7.38 11.83
CA THR A 296 -9.85 -7.91 12.83
C THR A 296 -9.57 -9.38 13.11
N SER A 297 -10.19 -9.98 14.13
CA SER A 297 -10.02 -11.40 14.40
C SER A 297 -11.29 -12.04 14.96
N ALA A 298 -11.45 -13.34 14.70
CA ALA A 298 -12.47 -14.17 15.35
C ALA A 298 -11.99 -14.64 16.74
N PRO A 299 -12.88 -15.05 17.63
CA PRO A 299 -12.52 -15.74 18.87
C PRO A 299 -11.72 -17.02 18.58
N VAL A 300 -10.86 -17.43 19.55
CA VAL A 300 -10.10 -18.67 19.42
C VAL A 300 -11.06 -19.87 19.44
N ASP A 301 -10.93 -20.74 18.44
CA ASP A 301 -11.54 -22.06 18.41
C ASP A 301 -10.57 -23.09 18.98
N VAL A 302 -11.06 -24.02 19.84
CA VAL A 302 -10.20 -24.99 20.53
C VAL A 302 -10.87 -26.35 20.60
N ASN A 303 -10.15 -27.35 20.10
CA ASN A 303 -10.45 -28.76 20.33
C ASN A 303 -9.43 -29.34 21.30
N ALA A 304 -9.88 -30.15 22.25
CA ALA A 304 -9.01 -30.85 23.17
C ALA A 304 -9.56 -32.25 23.47
N SER A 305 -8.69 -33.21 23.46
CA SER A 305 -8.98 -34.61 23.87
C SER A 305 -8.04 -34.99 25.00
N VAL A 306 -8.59 -35.66 26.03
CA VAL A 306 -7.82 -36.07 27.20
C VAL A 306 -7.96 -37.60 27.40
N ALA A 307 -6.83 -38.28 27.46
CA ALA A 307 -6.73 -39.68 27.83
C ALA A 307 -6.00 -39.78 29.18
N THR A 308 -6.52 -40.60 30.09
CA THR A 308 -5.91 -40.83 31.41
C THR A 308 -5.76 -42.30 31.70
N LYS A 309 -4.61 -42.68 32.27
CA LYS A 309 -4.32 -44.04 32.71
C LYS A 309 -3.96 -44.04 34.20
N THR A 310 -4.74 -44.80 35.00
CA THR A 310 -4.44 -44.98 36.42
C THR A 310 -3.23 -45.89 36.56
N GLN A 311 -2.15 -45.41 37.17
CA GLN A 311 -0.95 -46.20 37.45
C GLN A 311 -1.05 -46.98 38.75
N GLY A 312 -1.73 -46.42 39.74
CA GLY A 312 -1.85 -47.06 41.04
C GLY A 312 -2.83 -46.35 41.97
N ILE A 313 -3.31 -47.08 42.96
CA ILE A 313 -4.17 -46.57 44.04
C ILE A 313 -3.53 -46.92 45.34
N SER A 314 -3.17 -45.88 46.13
CA SER A 314 -2.65 -46.02 47.49
C SER A 314 -3.73 -45.63 48.52
N VAL A 315 -3.71 -46.28 49.66
CA VAL A 315 -4.66 -46.04 50.75
C VAL A 315 -3.88 -45.79 52.04
N ASN A 316 -4.05 -44.61 52.61
CA ASN A 316 -3.40 -44.26 53.87
C ASN A 316 -4.25 -44.69 55.07
N LYS A 317 -4.45 -46.03 55.22
CA LYS A 317 -5.03 -46.68 56.40
C LYS A 317 -4.45 -48.08 56.55
N LYS A 318 -4.10 -48.51 57.79
CA LYS A 318 -3.51 -49.82 58.07
C LYS A 318 -4.57 -50.95 58.05
N LEU A 319 -5.77 -50.71 58.56
CA LEU A 319 -6.87 -51.71 58.62
C LEU A 319 -7.87 -51.47 57.45
N GLY A 320 -8.26 -52.55 56.75
CA GLY A 320 -9.24 -52.52 55.65
C GLY A 320 -8.73 -51.99 54.33
N ALA A 321 -7.43 -51.73 54.17
CA ALA A 321 -6.85 -51.12 52.95
C ALA A 321 -7.18 -51.86 51.65
N LYS A 322 -7.21 -53.21 51.64
CA LYS A 322 -7.58 -54.03 50.47
C LYS A 322 -9.04 -53.81 50.02
N LEU A 323 -9.98 -53.73 50.96
CA LEU A 323 -11.39 -53.47 50.68
C LEU A 323 -11.61 -52.04 50.17
N ILE A 324 -11.01 -51.05 50.84
CA ILE A 324 -11.07 -49.64 50.42
C ILE A 324 -10.51 -49.48 49.01
N ARG A 325 -9.40 -50.14 48.66
CA ARG A 325 -8.80 -50.12 47.33
C ARG A 325 -9.74 -50.72 46.28
N LYS A 326 -10.40 -51.86 46.56
CA LYS A 326 -11.36 -52.49 45.65
C LYS A 326 -12.58 -51.60 45.38
N ILE A 327 -13.14 -50.96 46.41
CA ILE A 327 -14.25 -50.01 46.30
C ILE A 327 -13.81 -48.77 45.52
N ALA A 328 -12.63 -48.23 45.85
CA ALA A 328 -12.07 -47.05 45.17
C ALA A 328 -11.83 -47.35 43.68
N SER A 329 -11.26 -48.50 43.30
CA SER A 329 -11.03 -48.91 41.93
C SER A 329 -12.34 -48.94 41.13
N LYS A 330 -13.42 -49.57 41.68
CA LYS A 330 -14.72 -49.58 41.01
C LYS A 330 -15.31 -48.19 40.83
N LYS A 331 -15.22 -47.34 41.87
CA LYS A 331 -15.74 -45.95 41.82
C LYS A 331 -14.96 -45.09 40.84
N ILE A 332 -13.62 -45.22 40.77
CA ILE A 332 -12.76 -44.51 39.82
C ILE A 332 -13.16 -44.87 38.39
N ALA A 333 -13.35 -46.20 38.07
CA ALA A 333 -13.78 -46.63 36.76
C ALA A 333 -15.15 -46.02 36.37
N GLN A 334 -16.11 -45.98 37.29
CA GLN A 334 -17.42 -45.38 37.07
C GLN A 334 -17.36 -43.86 36.83
N MET A 335 -16.43 -43.15 37.46
CA MET A 335 -16.29 -41.68 37.37
C MET A 335 -15.36 -41.26 36.25
N GLN A 336 -14.62 -42.17 35.62
CA GLN A 336 -13.63 -41.88 34.59
C GLN A 336 -14.21 -41.09 33.39
N PRO A 337 -15.39 -41.45 32.82
CA PRO A 337 -15.97 -40.67 31.72
C PRO A 337 -16.29 -39.21 32.11
N GLN A 338 -16.85 -39.02 33.31
CA GLN A 338 -17.17 -37.70 33.82
C GLN A 338 -15.88 -36.87 34.10
N ALA A 339 -14.87 -37.50 34.70
CA ALA A 339 -13.58 -36.89 34.95
C ALA A 339 -12.92 -36.46 33.63
N ARG A 340 -12.98 -37.31 32.61
CA ARG A 340 -12.48 -37.02 31.27
C ARG A 340 -13.18 -35.80 30.64
N ALA A 341 -14.51 -35.78 30.62
CA ALA A 341 -15.28 -34.67 30.07
C ALA A 341 -14.96 -33.32 30.75
N ILE A 342 -14.87 -33.32 32.08
CA ILE A 342 -14.49 -32.12 32.86
C ILE A 342 -13.05 -31.69 32.50
N SER A 343 -12.12 -32.64 32.40
CA SER A 343 -10.71 -32.33 32.05
C SER A 343 -10.58 -31.78 30.63
N GLU A 344 -11.32 -32.34 29.66
CA GLU A 344 -11.37 -31.82 28.28
C GLU A 344 -11.95 -30.41 28.22
N GLN A 345 -13.05 -30.15 28.93
CA GLN A 345 -13.66 -28.83 29.02
C GLN A 345 -12.68 -27.80 29.62
N ARG A 346 -11.99 -28.15 30.71
CA ARG A 346 -11.01 -27.30 31.35
C ARG A 346 -9.80 -27.07 30.47
N ALA A 347 -9.31 -28.09 29.79
CA ALA A 347 -8.21 -27.96 28.83
C ALA A 347 -8.57 -26.96 27.71
N ARG A 348 -9.77 -27.15 27.08
CA ARG A 348 -10.26 -26.17 26.09
C ARG A 348 -10.35 -24.76 26.61
N GLN A 349 -10.91 -24.57 27.82
CA GLN A 349 -11.06 -23.25 28.40
C GLN A 349 -9.71 -22.59 28.75
N ARG A 350 -8.77 -23.35 29.29
CA ARG A 350 -7.41 -22.88 29.65
C ARG A 350 -6.65 -22.48 28.39
N VAL A 351 -6.62 -23.34 27.38
CA VAL A 351 -5.93 -23.05 26.11
C VAL A 351 -6.58 -21.87 25.39
N ARG A 352 -7.92 -21.80 25.34
CA ARG A 352 -8.61 -20.63 24.76
C ARG A 352 -8.20 -19.34 25.44
N SER A 353 -8.25 -19.30 26.76
CA SER A 353 -7.88 -18.09 27.52
C SER A 353 -6.41 -17.71 27.34
N GLN A 354 -5.50 -18.69 27.38
CA GLN A 354 -4.07 -18.44 27.21
C GLN A 354 -3.74 -18.00 25.79
N PHE A 355 -4.25 -18.68 24.78
CA PHE A 355 -3.98 -18.37 23.38
C PHE A 355 -4.62 -17.03 22.98
N GLU A 356 -5.84 -16.74 23.46
CA GLU A 356 -6.47 -15.41 23.28
C GLU A 356 -5.60 -14.30 23.90
N SER A 357 -5.15 -14.48 25.13
CA SER A 357 -4.32 -13.45 25.81
C SER A 357 -2.96 -13.23 25.13
N GLN A 358 -2.33 -14.29 24.61
CA GLN A 358 -1.04 -14.20 23.92
C GLN A 358 -1.16 -13.55 22.53
N THR A 359 -2.30 -13.70 21.85
CA THR A 359 -2.52 -13.19 20.50
C THR A 359 -3.20 -11.82 20.46
N ALA A 360 -3.91 -11.43 21.53
CA ALA A 360 -4.70 -10.20 21.57
C ALA A 360 -3.85 -8.94 21.39
N GLU A 361 -2.71 -8.83 22.09
CA GLU A 361 -1.87 -7.63 22.00
C GLU A 361 -1.18 -7.47 20.64
N PRO A 362 -0.52 -8.50 20.07
CA PRO A 362 0.02 -8.40 18.72
C PRO A 362 -1.02 -8.03 17.65
N ILE A 363 -2.22 -8.63 17.69
CA ILE A 363 -3.30 -8.34 16.75
C ILE A 363 -3.81 -6.90 16.92
N ARG A 364 -4.01 -6.45 18.17
CA ARG A 364 -4.43 -5.08 18.46
C ARG A 364 -3.40 -4.06 17.98
N LYS A 365 -2.10 -4.33 18.21
CA LYS A 365 -1.01 -3.51 17.70
C LYS A 365 -1.02 -3.45 16.16
N ALA A 366 -1.15 -4.59 15.48
CA ALA A 366 -1.25 -4.64 14.03
C ALA A 366 -2.46 -3.84 13.51
N ALA A 367 -3.63 -3.97 14.14
CA ALA A 367 -4.82 -3.21 13.81
C ALA A 367 -4.62 -1.69 14.01
N SER A 368 -4.02 -1.30 15.14
CA SER A 368 -3.70 0.11 15.43
C SER A 368 -2.68 0.67 14.44
N ASP A 369 -1.62 -0.06 14.16
CA ASP A 369 -0.56 0.35 13.22
C ASP A 369 -1.11 0.50 11.80
N TYR A 370 -1.97 -0.43 11.36
CA TYR A 370 -2.66 -0.32 10.08
C TYR A 370 -3.50 0.96 9.99
N GLN A 371 -4.29 1.26 11.01
CA GLN A 371 -5.13 2.47 11.02
C GLN A 371 -4.31 3.75 11.13
N THR A 372 -3.40 3.85 12.10
CA THR A 372 -2.76 5.13 12.44
C THR A 372 -1.50 5.42 11.61
N LYS A 373 -0.71 4.38 11.29
CA LYS A 373 0.56 4.55 10.56
C LYS A 373 0.40 4.42 9.04
N PHE A 374 -0.63 3.70 8.59
CA PHE A 374 -0.86 3.46 7.16
C PHE A 374 -2.12 4.16 6.67
N ARG A 375 -3.31 3.67 7.01
CA ARG A 375 -4.56 4.10 6.40
C ARG A 375 -4.87 5.57 6.63
N GLN A 376 -4.82 6.03 7.87
CA GLN A 376 -5.14 7.42 8.22
C GLN A 376 -4.15 8.40 7.59
N LYS A 377 -2.85 8.10 7.62
CA LYS A 377 -1.84 8.96 6.99
C LYS A 377 -2.01 9.09 5.47
N LEU A 378 -2.40 8.00 4.79
CA LEU A 378 -2.67 8.04 3.36
C LEU A 378 -3.95 8.84 3.06
N LEU A 379 -5.00 8.70 3.90
CA LEU A 379 -6.24 9.48 3.76
C LEU A 379 -6.01 10.97 4.00
N GLU A 380 -5.27 11.34 5.04
CA GLU A 380 -4.95 12.74 5.36
C GLU A 380 -4.19 13.45 4.24
N ARG A 381 -3.35 12.70 3.50
CA ARG A 381 -2.60 13.20 2.34
C ARG A 381 -3.35 13.05 1.01
N GLY A 382 -4.50 12.41 0.99
CA GLY A 382 -5.19 12.05 -0.25
C GLY A 382 -4.46 10.99 -1.09
N TRP A 383 -3.51 10.26 -0.51
CA TRP A 383 -2.72 9.24 -1.19
C TRP A 383 -3.38 7.86 -1.17
N PHE A 384 -4.46 7.73 -0.39
CA PHE A 384 -5.20 6.48 -0.35
C PHE A 384 -5.69 6.12 -1.76
N PRO A 385 -5.44 4.90 -2.24
CA PRO A 385 -5.82 4.50 -3.60
C PRO A 385 -7.35 4.48 -3.76
N GLU A 386 -7.84 4.78 -4.95
CA GLU A 386 -9.27 4.78 -5.30
C GLU A 386 -9.83 3.35 -5.32
N MET A 387 -8.95 2.36 -5.50
CA MET A 387 -9.26 0.95 -5.32
C MET A 387 -8.12 0.30 -4.54
N LEU A 388 -8.48 -0.40 -3.48
CA LEU A 388 -7.60 -1.25 -2.71
C LEU A 388 -8.33 -2.56 -2.46
N SER A 389 -7.73 -3.67 -2.83
CA SER A 389 -8.22 -5.02 -2.56
C SER A 389 -7.14 -5.80 -1.85
N ILE A 390 -7.50 -6.53 -0.81
CA ILE A 390 -6.64 -7.44 -0.06
C ILE A 390 -7.31 -8.81 -0.05
N ASN A 391 -6.60 -9.84 -0.49
CA ASN A 391 -7.12 -11.21 -0.52
C ASN A 391 -6.00 -12.24 -0.27
N SER A 392 -6.29 -13.51 -0.16
CA SER A 392 -5.30 -14.58 0.05
C SER A 392 -5.65 -15.85 -0.69
N ASP A 393 -4.64 -16.62 -1.09
CA ASP A 393 -4.74 -18.04 -1.38
C ASP A 393 -4.08 -18.87 -0.26
N ALA A 394 -3.78 -20.13 -0.50
CA ALA A 394 -3.19 -21.02 0.50
C ALA A 394 -1.72 -20.69 0.79
N ASP A 395 -1.01 -20.07 -0.16
CA ASP A 395 0.43 -19.85 -0.05
C ASP A 395 0.77 -18.37 0.12
N ARG A 396 -0.15 -17.49 -0.26
CA ARG A 396 0.16 -16.06 -0.45
C ARG A 396 -0.98 -15.17 -0.03
N ILE A 397 -0.56 -14.07 0.49
CA ILE A 397 -1.42 -12.91 0.63
C ILE A 397 -1.19 -11.97 -0.55
N PHE A 398 -2.27 -11.30 -1.12
CA PHE A 398 -2.30 -10.45 -2.29
C PHE A 398 -3.02 -9.09 -2.09
N VAL A 399 -2.44 -7.85 -2.32
CA VAL A 399 -3.10 -6.52 -2.36
C VAL A 399 -2.94 -5.89 -3.71
N THR A 400 -3.96 -5.41 -4.22
CA THR A 400 -4.06 -4.78 -5.52
C THR A 400 -4.56 -3.37 -5.31
N ALA A 401 -3.83 -2.39 -5.82
CA ALA A 401 -4.22 -0.99 -5.69
C ALA A 401 -4.26 -0.28 -7.04
N ARG A 402 -5.19 0.66 -7.16
CA ARG A 402 -5.25 1.61 -8.26
C ARG A 402 -5.24 3.03 -7.70
N LYS A 403 -4.23 3.79 -8.11
CA LYS A 403 -4.13 5.22 -7.83
C LYS A 403 -4.26 6.01 -9.13
N SER A 404 -5.43 6.62 -9.33
CA SER A 404 -5.70 7.49 -10.48
C SER A 404 -6.89 8.40 -10.20
N LEU A 405 -6.67 9.71 -10.22
CA LEU A 405 -7.74 10.70 -10.15
C LEU A 405 -8.55 10.71 -11.46
N PRO A 406 -9.72 11.37 -11.51
CA PRO A 406 -10.56 11.42 -12.71
C PRO A 406 -9.87 11.96 -13.97
N ASP A 407 -8.90 12.85 -13.83
CA ASP A 407 -8.10 13.40 -14.94
C ASP A 407 -6.81 12.61 -15.22
N GLN A 408 -6.66 11.44 -14.60
CA GLN A 408 -5.50 10.56 -14.76
C GLN A 408 -5.92 9.21 -15.33
N VAL A 409 -4.95 8.45 -15.84
CA VAL A 409 -5.09 7.05 -16.23
C VAL A 409 -4.21 6.18 -15.33
N ALA A 410 -4.60 4.91 -15.17
CA ALA A 410 -3.82 3.92 -14.45
C ALA A 410 -3.03 3.01 -15.39
N ALA A 411 -2.85 1.73 -15.07
CA ALA A 411 -2.24 0.80 -16.02
C ALA A 411 -3.23 0.43 -17.13
N PHE A 412 -2.70 0.15 -18.32
CA PHE A 412 -3.43 -0.24 -19.52
C PHE A 412 -3.10 -1.67 -19.97
N THR A 413 -2.11 -2.29 -19.34
CA THR A 413 -1.73 -3.69 -19.50
C THR A 413 -1.81 -4.43 -18.17
N THR A 414 -1.92 -5.76 -18.25
CA THR A 414 -1.85 -6.61 -17.06
C THR A 414 -0.47 -6.56 -16.43
N ALA A 415 -0.42 -6.67 -15.13
CA ALA A 415 0.86 -6.74 -14.42
C ALA A 415 1.63 -8.01 -14.83
N PRO A 416 2.94 -7.91 -15.12
CA PRO A 416 3.76 -9.04 -15.52
C PRO A 416 3.89 -10.09 -14.41
N GLU A 417 4.33 -11.30 -14.77
CA GLU A 417 4.65 -12.35 -13.81
C GLU A 417 5.92 -12.06 -13.03
N VAL A 418 6.02 -12.68 -11.87
CA VAL A 418 7.15 -12.56 -10.94
C VAL A 418 7.92 -13.87 -10.90
N ALA A 419 9.22 -13.79 -10.62
CA ALA A 419 10.08 -14.96 -10.43
C ALA A 419 9.49 -15.90 -9.35
N PRO A 420 9.39 -17.21 -9.61
CA PRO A 420 8.78 -18.16 -8.68
C PRO A 420 9.46 -18.23 -7.30
N ALA A 421 10.76 -17.95 -7.25
CA ALA A 421 11.55 -17.94 -6.01
C ALA A 421 11.33 -16.70 -5.13
N ALA A 422 10.56 -15.71 -5.59
CA ALA A 422 10.31 -14.51 -4.83
C ALA A 422 9.29 -14.76 -3.71
N VAL A 423 9.73 -14.59 -2.46
CA VAL A 423 8.86 -14.65 -1.26
C VAL A 423 8.16 -13.32 -1.00
N LEU A 424 8.64 -12.25 -1.61
CA LEU A 424 8.05 -10.91 -1.64
C LEU A 424 8.20 -10.36 -3.05
N SER A 425 7.16 -9.77 -3.60
CA SER A 425 7.26 -9.13 -4.91
C SER A 425 6.45 -7.84 -4.99
N ALA A 426 6.91 -6.95 -5.86
CA ALA A 426 6.24 -5.69 -6.17
C ALA A 426 6.19 -5.50 -7.69
N ARG A 427 5.02 -5.16 -8.21
CA ARG A 427 4.81 -4.76 -9.59
C ARG A 427 4.21 -3.36 -9.59
N LEU A 428 5.00 -2.40 -10.01
CA LEU A 428 4.65 -0.99 -10.02
C LEU A 428 4.58 -0.50 -11.46
N HIS A 429 3.41 -0.08 -11.91
CA HIS A 429 3.29 0.65 -13.16
C HIS A 429 3.66 2.11 -12.96
N GLN A 430 4.39 2.71 -13.90
CA GLN A 430 4.85 4.10 -13.80
C GLN A 430 3.73 5.11 -13.46
N SER A 431 2.48 4.83 -13.88
CA SER A 431 1.34 5.70 -13.58
C SER A 431 1.04 5.83 -12.09
N PHE A 432 1.32 4.82 -11.27
CA PHE A 432 1.12 4.92 -9.82
C PHE A 432 1.97 6.04 -9.22
N PHE A 433 3.26 6.05 -9.57
CA PHE A 433 4.18 7.08 -9.13
C PHE A 433 3.84 8.44 -9.74
N ASN A 434 3.61 8.49 -11.04
CA ASN A 434 3.35 9.73 -11.77
C ASN A 434 2.07 10.42 -11.28
N ASN A 435 1.02 9.65 -11.02
CA ASN A 435 -0.24 10.15 -10.50
C ASN A 435 -0.10 10.75 -9.09
N LEU A 436 0.68 10.09 -8.21
CA LEU A 436 0.98 10.64 -6.88
C LEU A 436 1.86 11.89 -6.97
N ALA A 437 2.90 11.87 -7.80
CA ALA A 437 3.80 13.00 -7.98
C ALA A 437 3.05 14.23 -8.52
N GLU A 438 2.14 14.04 -9.47
CA GLU A 438 1.31 15.12 -10.00
C GLU A 438 0.36 15.68 -8.93
N GLN A 439 -0.28 14.80 -8.14
CA GLN A 439 -1.15 15.23 -7.05
C GLN A 439 -0.44 16.09 -6.01
N GLU A 440 0.82 15.77 -5.68
CA GLU A 440 1.58 16.41 -4.60
C GLU A 440 2.36 17.64 -5.04
N LEU A 441 2.82 17.68 -6.29
CA LEU A 441 3.83 18.62 -6.72
C LEU A 441 3.36 19.58 -7.81
N ALA A 442 2.22 19.31 -8.47
CA ALA A 442 1.76 20.13 -9.60
C ALA A 442 1.61 21.61 -9.26
N GLY A 443 2.44 22.45 -9.86
CA GLY A 443 2.45 23.90 -9.66
C GLY A 443 3.02 24.38 -8.32
N ARG A 444 3.41 23.48 -7.43
CA ARG A 444 3.91 23.80 -6.09
C ARG A 444 5.31 24.36 -6.13
N THR A 445 5.58 25.33 -5.26
CA THR A 445 6.93 25.82 -5.01
C THR A 445 7.51 25.09 -3.81
N LEU A 446 8.70 24.53 -3.96
CA LEU A 446 9.48 23.90 -2.90
C LEU A 446 10.73 24.74 -2.63
N THR A 447 10.87 25.23 -1.41
CA THR A 447 12.07 25.90 -0.94
C THR A 447 12.98 24.92 -0.19
N LYS A 448 14.22 25.37 0.06
CA LYS A 448 15.17 24.61 0.88
C LYS A 448 14.60 24.37 2.29
N GLU A 449 14.11 25.43 2.93
CA GLU A 449 13.60 25.42 4.31
C GLU A 449 12.39 24.50 4.44
N GLU A 450 11.53 24.49 3.42
CA GLU A 450 10.36 23.61 3.38
C GLU A 450 10.76 22.14 3.23
N LEU A 451 11.77 21.86 2.39
CA LEU A 451 12.33 20.53 2.25
C LEU A 451 12.95 20.04 3.57
N GLU A 452 13.73 20.89 4.25
CA GLU A 452 14.33 20.59 5.56
C GLU A 452 13.25 20.27 6.60
N SER A 453 12.22 21.12 6.70
CA SER A 453 11.10 20.91 7.62
C SER A 453 10.34 19.61 7.34
N GLN A 454 10.12 19.26 6.07
CA GLN A 454 9.45 18.00 5.71
C GLN A 454 10.30 16.78 6.04
N MET A 455 11.62 16.86 5.85
CA MET A 455 12.55 15.80 6.19
C MET A 455 12.62 15.58 7.70
N GLU A 456 12.70 16.65 8.47
CA GLU A 456 12.69 16.63 9.93
C GLU A 456 11.39 16.01 10.48
N LYS A 457 10.23 16.46 10.00
CA LYS A 457 8.92 15.90 10.37
C LYS A 457 8.79 14.41 10.01
N ALA A 458 9.52 13.96 8.99
CA ALA A 458 9.60 12.55 8.62
C ALA A 458 10.63 11.76 9.45
N GLY A 459 11.31 12.39 10.43
CA GLY A 459 12.37 11.79 11.24
C GLY A 459 13.62 11.44 10.44
N ARG A 460 13.94 12.20 9.40
CA ARG A 460 15.02 11.92 8.45
C ARG A 460 15.97 13.10 8.32
N LYS A 461 17.25 12.81 8.18
CA LYS A 461 18.26 13.83 7.89
C LYS A 461 18.21 14.24 6.42
N MET A 462 18.53 15.49 6.15
CA MET A 462 18.77 15.98 4.80
C MET A 462 19.87 15.14 4.14
N PRO A 463 19.71 14.69 2.90
CA PRO A 463 20.81 14.07 2.17
C PRO A 463 21.94 15.08 1.96
N GLU A 464 23.20 14.66 2.19
CA GLU A 464 24.38 15.51 1.95
C GLU A 464 24.39 16.14 0.55
N SER A 465 23.79 15.44 -0.43
CA SER A 465 23.63 15.93 -1.81
C SER A 465 22.72 17.15 -1.95
N LEU A 466 21.86 17.42 -0.96
CA LEU A 466 20.93 18.57 -0.92
C LEU A 466 21.29 19.54 0.19
N GLU A 467 22.23 19.19 1.08
CA GLU A 467 22.82 20.16 2.01
C GLU A 467 23.56 21.22 1.21
N SER A 468 23.19 22.47 1.41
CA SER A 468 23.93 23.60 0.81
C SER A 468 25.18 23.84 1.64
N GLU A 469 26.30 24.08 0.98
CA GLU A 469 27.47 24.71 1.61
C GLU A 469 27.03 26.05 2.21
N ALA A 470 27.63 26.48 3.30
CA ALA A 470 27.20 27.65 4.08
C ALA A 470 27.11 28.95 3.24
N ASP A 471 27.84 29.05 2.13
CA ASP A 471 27.90 30.21 1.25
C ASP A 471 26.95 30.12 0.03
N GLN A 472 26.11 29.09 -0.10
CA GLN A 472 25.19 28.99 -1.24
C GLN A 472 23.89 29.78 -0.97
N PRO A 473 23.43 30.61 -1.93
CA PRO A 473 22.21 31.36 -1.78
C PRO A 473 20.98 30.42 -1.65
N PRO A 474 19.92 30.86 -0.96
CA PRO A 474 18.67 30.11 -0.86
C PRO A 474 18.12 29.82 -2.26
N TRP A 475 17.46 28.70 -2.39
CA TRP A 475 16.92 28.27 -3.67
C TRP A 475 15.47 27.81 -3.55
N SER A 476 14.73 27.95 -4.64
CA SER A 476 13.44 27.30 -4.78
C SER A 476 13.25 26.72 -6.17
N ILE A 477 12.34 25.77 -6.27
CA ILE A 477 11.82 25.23 -7.52
C ILE A 477 10.29 25.32 -7.47
N THR A 478 9.69 25.98 -8.47
CA THR A 478 8.26 25.86 -8.75
C THR A 478 8.07 24.79 -9.78
N PHE A 479 7.39 23.71 -9.43
CA PHE A 479 7.16 22.59 -10.33
C PHE A 479 6.19 22.92 -11.45
N ALA A 480 6.31 22.22 -12.56
CA ALA A 480 5.33 22.29 -13.64
C ALA A 480 3.95 21.81 -13.16
N LYS A 481 2.86 22.35 -13.73
CA LYS A 481 1.48 21.98 -13.40
C LYS A 481 1.08 20.59 -13.92
N ARG A 482 1.80 20.11 -14.92
CA ARG A 482 1.61 18.76 -15.49
C ARG A 482 2.92 18.00 -15.38
N LYS A 483 2.84 16.75 -14.91
CA LYS A 483 4.00 15.86 -14.77
C LYS A 483 5.21 16.52 -14.09
N PRO A 484 5.04 17.12 -12.90
CA PRO A 484 6.12 17.83 -12.20
C PRO A 484 7.34 16.95 -11.96
N VAL A 485 7.10 15.69 -11.63
CA VAL A 485 8.11 14.63 -11.61
C VAL A 485 7.52 13.43 -12.34
N GLU A 486 8.22 12.92 -13.33
CA GLU A 486 7.78 11.82 -14.17
C GLU A 486 8.79 10.68 -14.15
N LEU A 487 8.28 9.49 -13.89
CA LEU A 487 8.98 8.23 -14.09
C LEU A 487 8.53 7.66 -15.44
N ALA A 488 9.44 7.51 -16.39
CA ALA A 488 9.19 6.82 -17.65
C ALA A 488 10.00 5.52 -17.67
N VAL A 489 9.32 4.41 -17.88
CA VAL A 489 9.88 3.07 -17.89
C VAL A 489 9.87 2.53 -19.30
N SER A 490 10.99 1.99 -19.74
CA SER A 490 11.17 1.33 -21.05
C SER A 490 11.95 0.02 -20.84
N ASP A 491 12.13 -0.77 -21.89
CA ASP A 491 12.84 -2.04 -21.79
C ASP A 491 14.26 -1.84 -21.18
N GLY A 492 14.46 -2.39 -20.00
CA GLY A 492 15.72 -2.33 -19.26
C GLY A 492 16.12 -0.94 -18.77
N THR A 493 15.29 0.11 -18.95
CA THR A 493 15.66 1.47 -18.59
C THR A 493 14.57 2.18 -17.80
N VAL A 494 15.01 3.10 -16.94
CA VAL A 494 14.15 3.96 -16.12
C VAL A 494 14.64 5.40 -16.26
N LYS A 495 13.80 6.29 -16.78
CA LYS A 495 14.07 7.73 -16.88
C LYS A 495 13.28 8.48 -15.83
N LEU A 496 13.95 9.28 -15.02
CA LEU A 496 13.32 10.19 -14.07
C LEU A 496 13.51 11.63 -14.55
N THR A 497 12.39 12.34 -14.74
CA THR A 497 12.37 13.75 -15.18
C THR A 497 11.78 14.62 -14.08
N VAL A 498 12.41 15.73 -13.77
CA VAL A 498 11.91 16.80 -12.89
C VAL A 498 11.65 18.01 -13.76
N ARG A 499 10.42 18.51 -13.78
CA ARG A 499 10.03 19.70 -14.54
C ARG A 499 9.79 20.86 -13.62
N GLY A 500 10.65 21.88 -13.71
CA GLY A 500 10.46 23.14 -13.02
C GLY A 500 9.96 24.22 -13.99
N SER A 501 8.87 24.87 -13.65
CA SER A 501 8.35 26.02 -14.40
C SER A 501 9.08 27.31 -14.04
N ARG A 502 9.69 27.36 -12.85
CA ARG A 502 10.48 28.51 -12.36
C ARG A 502 11.50 28.01 -11.32
N TYR A 503 12.66 28.65 -11.34
CA TYR A 503 13.73 28.42 -10.36
C TYR A 503 14.19 29.74 -9.76
N THR A 504 14.63 29.75 -8.49
CA THR A 504 15.29 30.88 -7.87
C THR A 504 16.63 30.45 -7.26
N SER A 505 17.57 31.39 -7.22
CA SER A 505 18.83 31.23 -6.49
C SER A 505 19.28 32.61 -5.96
N GLY A 506 19.08 32.87 -4.66
CA GLY A 506 19.11 34.19 -4.08
C GLY A 506 18.04 35.08 -4.72
N ASP A 507 18.42 36.31 -5.12
CA ASP A 507 17.53 37.28 -5.76
C ASP A 507 17.31 37.01 -7.26
N ARG A 508 17.96 35.98 -7.82
CA ARG A 508 17.85 35.67 -9.25
C ARG A 508 16.71 34.72 -9.51
N GLU A 509 15.86 35.10 -10.46
CA GLU A 509 14.79 34.25 -10.99
C GLU A 509 15.15 33.74 -12.40
N PHE A 510 14.77 32.51 -12.68
CA PHE A 510 15.05 31.81 -13.92
C PHE A 510 13.81 31.11 -14.46
N ASP A 511 13.72 31.01 -15.78
CA ASP A 511 12.65 30.37 -16.52
C ASP A 511 12.64 28.84 -16.35
N ALA A 512 11.65 28.23 -16.98
CA ALA A 512 11.43 26.78 -16.97
C ALA A 512 12.64 25.98 -17.47
N MET A 513 12.95 24.89 -16.76
CA MET A 513 13.92 23.88 -17.13
C MET A 513 13.43 22.49 -16.74
N ASP A 514 13.65 21.54 -17.61
CA ASP A 514 13.48 20.12 -17.36
C ASP A 514 14.86 19.49 -17.07
N VAL A 515 14.90 18.68 -16.02
CA VAL A 515 16.11 17.96 -15.59
C VAL A 515 15.80 16.47 -15.59
N TRP A 516 16.61 15.68 -16.30
CA TRP A 516 16.39 14.23 -16.28
C TRP A 516 17.67 13.41 -16.28
N ALA A 517 17.56 12.21 -15.74
CA ALA A 517 18.56 11.16 -15.88
C ALA A 517 17.89 9.85 -16.30
N THR A 518 18.59 9.11 -17.15
CA THR A 518 18.19 7.77 -17.55
C THR A 518 19.10 6.76 -16.87
N TYR A 519 18.53 5.67 -16.38
CA TYR A 519 19.25 4.58 -15.73
C TYR A 519 18.98 3.28 -16.46
N LYS A 520 20.03 2.50 -16.66
CA LYS A 520 19.93 1.10 -17.11
C LYS A 520 19.84 0.19 -15.90
N VAL A 521 18.97 -0.78 -15.97
CA VAL A 521 18.91 -1.86 -14.98
C VAL A 521 19.98 -2.88 -15.33
N GLU A 522 20.97 -3.05 -14.47
CA GLU A 522 22.02 -4.05 -14.63
C GLU A 522 21.97 -5.09 -13.52
N SER A 523 22.34 -6.31 -13.86
CA SER A 523 22.49 -7.42 -12.91
C SER A 523 23.83 -8.10 -13.11
N ASP A 524 24.58 -8.27 -12.03
CA ASP A 524 25.83 -9.00 -12.01
C ASP A 524 25.87 -9.90 -10.77
N ALA A 525 26.07 -11.21 -10.99
CA ALA A 525 26.16 -12.24 -9.94
C ALA A 525 25.02 -12.14 -8.89
N GLY A 526 23.77 -11.84 -9.33
CA GLY A 526 22.60 -11.69 -8.47
C GLY A 526 22.54 -10.39 -7.68
N LYS A 527 23.40 -9.42 -7.98
CA LYS A 527 23.33 -8.05 -7.48
C LYS A 527 22.74 -7.15 -8.55
N PHE A 528 21.76 -6.37 -8.18
CA PHE A 528 21.10 -5.42 -9.07
C PHE A 528 21.60 -4.00 -8.78
N ARG A 529 21.76 -3.23 -9.84
CA ARG A 529 22.12 -1.81 -9.77
C ARG A 529 21.43 -1.03 -10.88
N LEU A 530 21.23 0.26 -10.64
CA LEU A 530 20.83 1.20 -11.66
C LEU A 530 22.05 2.03 -12.03
N VAL A 531 22.47 1.94 -13.28
CA VAL A 531 23.64 2.65 -13.81
C VAL A 531 23.14 3.78 -14.72
N ARG A 532 23.56 5.01 -14.41
CA ARG A 532 23.16 6.18 -15.19
C ARG A 532 23.72 6.11 -16.61
N ASP A 533 22.84 6.28 -17.59
CA ASP A 533 23.19 6.29 -19.01
C ASP A 533 23.53 7.70 -19.45
N GLY A 534 24.81 8.04 -19.41
CA GLY A 534 25.31 9.37 -19.73
C GLY A 534 25.12 10.42 -18.62
N ASP A 535 25.28 11.70 -18.99
CA ASP A 535 25.18 12.83 -18.08
C ASP A 535 23.73 13.19 -17.77
N VAL A 536 23.53 13.87 -16.62
CA VAL A 536 22.25 14.52 -16.30
C VAL A 536 21.94 15.55 -17.37
N GLN A 537 20.78 15.44 -17.99
CA GLN A 537 20.32 16.32 -19.04
C GLN A 537 19.51 17.46 -18.44
N ILE A 538 19.77 18.69 -18.88
CA ILE A 538 19.12 19.91 -18.38
C ILE A 538 18.87 20.84 -19.55
N TYR A 539 17.59 21.02 -19.87
CA TYR A 539 17.17 21.83 -21.00
C TYR A 539 15.82 22.51 -20.75
N PRO A 540 15.54 23.64 -21.43
CA PRO A 540 14.20 24.21 -21.42
C PRO A 540 13.16 23.20 -21.97
N PRO A 541 11.88 23.34 -21.60
CA PRO A 541 10.82 22.55 -22.22
C PRO A 541 10.87 22.62 -23.75
N ASP A 542 10.58 21.50 -24.42
CA ASP A 542 10.57 21.37 -25.88
C ASP A 542 11.90 21.68 -26.59
N PHE A 543 13.01 21.69 -25.84
CA PHE A 543 14.35 21.85 -26.41
C PHE A 543 14.87 20.49 -26.92
N VAL A 544 15.31 20.47 -28.20
CA VAL A 544 15.92 19.29 -28.81
C VAL A 544 17.45 19.48 -28.81
N PRO A 545 18.23 18.70 -28.01
CA PRO A 545 19.68 18.76 -28.03
C PRO A 545 20.23 18.43 -29.42
N GLY A 546 21.14 19.26 -29.93
CA GLY A 546 21.70 19.11 -31.28
C GLY A 546 20.87 19.72 -32.40
N GLY A 547 19.71 20.31 -32.11
CA GLY A 547 18.92 21.08 -33.06
C GLY A 547 19.43 22.52 -33.26
N ASP A 548 18.74 23.29 -34.10
CA ASP A 548 19.14 24.66 -34.49
C ASP A 548 18.98 25.69 -33.35
N ARG A 549 18.13 25.40 -32.36
CA ARG A 549 17.86 26.27 -31.21
C ARG A 549 19.04 26.28 -30.25
N LYS A 550 19.60 27.45 -29.94
CA LYS A 550 20.67 27.64 -28.93
C LYS A 550 20.08 28.12 -27.62
N LEU A 551 20.71 27.73 -26.52
CA LEU A 551 20.38 28.25 -25.20
C LEU A 551 20.72 29.72 -25.05
N SER A 552 19.89 30.51 -24.38
CA SER A 552 20.19 31.86 -24.00
C SER A 552 21.29 31.91 -22.92
N VAL A 553 21.89 33.09 -22.67
CA VAL A 553 22.89 33.28 -21.61
C VAL A 553 22.31 32.92 -20.24
N GLN A 554 21.06 33.32 -19.96
CA GLN A 554 20.36 32.96 -18.71
C GLN A 554 20.13 31.46 -18.58
N GLN A 555 19.69 30.79 -19.64
CA GLN A 555 19.48 29.34 -19.69
C GLN A 555 20.80 28.60 -19.48
N THR A 556 21.89 29.08 -20.08
CA THR A 556 23.22 28.47 -19.90
C THR A 556 23.71 28.65 -18.45
N SER A 557 23.50 29.81 -17.85
CA SER A 557 23.84 30.05 -16.44
C SER A 557 23.04 29.15 -15.50
N LEU A 558 21.72 29.07 -15.68
CA LEU A 558 20.86 28.21 -14.89
C LEU A 558 21.25 26.73 -15.06
N ARG A 559 21.50 26.28 -16.30
CA ARG A 559 21.97 24.93 -16.58
C ARG A 559 23.23 24.58 -15.75
N GLY A 560 24.20 25.48 -15.67
CA GLY A 560 25.40 25.28 -14.87
C GLY A 560 25.13 25.15 -13.37
N ILE A 561 24.17 25.93 -12.83
CA ILE A 561 23.74 25.86 -11.44
C ILE A 561 23.04 24.53 -11.17
N LEU A 562 22.09 24.16 -12.02
CA LEU A 562 21.31 22.93 -11.87
C LEU A 562 22.19 21.70 -12.05
N GLN A 563 23.17 21.72 -12.99
CA GLN A 563 24.10 20.61 -13.21
C GLN A 563 24.85 20.24 -11.94
N LYS A 564 25.39 21.23 -11.23
CA LYS A 564 26.11 21.01 -9.97
C LYS A 564 25.22 20.39 -8.89
N ARG A 565 23.95 20.82 -8.80
CA ARG A 565 23.00 20.31 -7.81
C ARG A 565 22.48 18.92 -8.15
N PHE A 566 22.05 18.73 -9.39
CA PHE A 566 21.42 17.49 -9.81
C PHE A 566 22.41 16.34 -10.03
N ASN A 567 23.68 16.61 -10.34
CA ASN A 567 24.72 15.58 -10.31
C ASN A 567 24.91 14.95 -8.93
N LYS A 568 24.67 15.74 -7.85
CA LYS A 568 24.66 15.20 -6.48
C LYS A 568 23.38 14.42 -6.13
N VAL A 569 22.29 14.63 -6.87
CA VAL A 569 20.98 13.97 -6.64
C VAL A 569 20.85 12.70 -7.47
N PHE A 570 21.28 12.75 -8.72
CA PHE A 570 21.31 11.62 -9.65
C PHE A 570 22.69 10.94 -9.59
N ASP A 571 22.84 9.97 -8.69
CA ASP A 571 24.07 9.19 -8.59
C ASP A 571 24.40 8.50 -9.91
N GLU A 572 25.68 8.28 -10.20
CA GLU A 572 26.11 7.52 -11.38
C GLU A 572 25.72 6.04 -11.29
N VAL A 573 25.83 5.49 -10.08
CA VAL A 573 25.45 4.11 -9.79
C VAL A 573 24.61 4.06 -8.51
N ILE A 574 23.49 3.39 -8.57
CA ILE A 574 22.62 3.13 -7.41
C ILE A 574 22.60 1.63 -7.17
N ASP A 575 23.36 1.16 -6.19
CA ASP A 575 23.33 -0.23 -5.76
C ASP A 575 22.02 -0.57 -5.05
N ILE A 576 21.36 -1.62 -5.48
CA ILE A 576 20.15 -2.13 -4.84
C ILE A 576 20.56 -3.03 -3.67
N LYS A 577 20.38 -2.51 -2.47
CA LYS A 577 20.67 -3.24 -1.24
C LYS A 577 19.57 -4.27 -0.93
N PRO A 578 19.89 -5.35 -0.20
CA PRO A 578 18.88 -6.23 0.35
C PRO A 578 17.81 -5.45 1.12
N LEU A 579 16.56 -5.85 1.00
CA LEU A 579 15.43 -5.20 1.65
C LEU A 579 15.39 -5.61 3.12
N GLU A 580 15.45 -4.64 4.02
CA GLU A 580 15.21 -4.84 5.45
C GLU A 580 13.74 -4.56 5.76
N LEU A 581 13.05 -5.56 6.31
CA LEU A 581 11.65 -5.44 6.70
C LEU A 581 11.54 -4.75 8.08
N PRO A 582 10.53 -3.89 8.28
CA PRO A 582 10.33 -3.20 9.55
C PRO A 582 9.58 -4.06 10.57
N GLY A 583 9.66 -3.66 11.86
CA GLY A 583 8.86 -4.25 12.94
C GLY A 583 9.17 -5.71 13.22
N GLU A 584 8.14 -6.49 13.44
CA GLU A 584 8.23 -7.93 13.78
C GLU A 584 8.83 -8.75 12.61
N LEU A 585 8.62 -8.32 11.37
CA LEU A 585 9.15 -8.99 10.16
C LEU A 585 10.68 -8.84 10.02
N LYS A 586 11.33 -8.01 10.84
CA LYS A 586 12.80 -7.89 10.87
C LYS A 586 13.49 -9.22 11.19
N SER A 587 12.82 -10.09 11.94
CA SER A 587 13.32 -11.44 12.27
C SER A 587 13.48 -12.36 11.05
N ALA A 588 12.81 -12.06 9.93
CA ALA A 588 13.00 -12.79 8.67
C ALA A 588 14.37 -12.55 8.02
N GLY A 589 15.12 -11.53 8.50
CA GLY A 589 16.42 -11.14 7.96
C GLY A 589 16.32 -10.26 6.71
N PRO A 590 17.46 -9.81 6.17
CA PRO A 590 17.50 -9.05 4.95
C PRO A 590 17.13 -9.91 3.73
N LEU A 591 16.29 -9.40 2.86
CA LEU A 591 15.84 -10.08 1.65
C LEU A 591 16.68 -9.60 0.44
N PRO A 592 17.55 -10.43 -0.12
CA PRO A 592 18.24 -10.10 -1.37
C PRO A 592 17.25 -10.03 -2.53
N MET A 593 17.53 -9.13 -3.48
CA MET A 593 16.73 -9.01 -4.69
C MET A 593 16.96 -10.22 -5.59
N GLU A 594 15.88 -10.79 -6.09
CA GLU A 594 15.87 -11.91 -7.04
C GLU A 594 15.59 -11.44 -8.47
N GLN A 595 14.77 -10.42 -8.60
CA GLN A 595 14.32 -9.90 -9.89
C GLN A 595 14.19 -8.38 -9.84
N LEU A 596 14.69 -7.70 -10.88
CA LEU A 596 14.38 -6.31 -11.16
C LEU A 596 14.30 -6.14 -12.68
N VAL A 597 13.11 -5.83 -13.18
CA VAL A 597 12.87 -5.70 -14.62
C VAL A 597 12.07 -4.43 -14.90
N ALA A 598 12.56 -3.62 -15.83
CA ALA A 598 11.83 -2.50 -16.41
C ALA A 598 11.30 -2.89 -17.78
N ARG A 599 10.01 -2.67 -18.07
CA ARG A 599 9.33 -3.10 -19.29
C ARG A 599 8.82 -1.91 -20.08
N LYS A 600 8.75 -2.05 -21.42
CA LYS A 600 8.28 -1.00 -22.33
C LYS A 600 6.85 -0.52 -22.07
N ASP A 601 6.00 -1.38 -21.51
CA ASP A 601 4.61 -1.08 -21.16
C ASP A 601 4.45 -0.34 -19.82
N GLY A 602 5.55 0.16 -19.25
CA GLY A 602 5.54 1.02 -18.06
C GLY A 602 5.65 0.28 -16.74
N TRP A 603 5.80 -1.04 -16.73
CA TRP A 603 5.92 -1.83 -15.50
C TRP A 603 7.37 -1.96 -15.02
N ILE A 604 7.54 -1.80 -13.70
CA ILE A 604 8.71 -2.25 -12.95
C ILE A 604 8.29 -3.48 -12.14
N VAL A 605 9.01 -4.56 -12.31
CA VAL A 605 8.83 -5.81 -11.54
C VAL A 605 10.03 -5.98 -10.62
N ALA A 606 9.78 -6.07 -9.33
CA ALA A 606 10.79 -6.36 -8.31
C ALA A 606 10.37 -7.59 -7.52
N GLY A 607 11.30 -8.52 -7.35
CA GLY A 607 11.13 -9.72 -6.54
C GLY A 607 12.27 -9.85 -5.54
N TRP A 608 11.99 -10.31 -4.33
CA TRP A 608 12.97 -10.58 -3.29
C TRP A 608 12.83 -12.03 -2.85
N ARG A 609 13.97 -12.69 -2.76
CA ARG A 609 14.05 -14.05 -2.24
C ARG A 609 14.49 -14.05 -0.78
N GLN A 610 14.36 -15.17 -0.15
CA GLN A 610 14.91 -15.37 1.16
C GLN A 610 16.42 -15.50 1.10
N ALA A 611 17.14 -14.91 2.06
CA ALA A 611 18.55 -15.20 2.23
C ALA A 611 18.72 -16.69 2.56
N GLU A 612 19.65 -17.36 1.89
CA GLU A 612 20.05 -18.71 2.29
C GLU A 612 20.53 -18.67 3.75
N ALA A 613 20.03 -19.58 4.58
CA ALA A 613 20.60 -19.75 5.91
C ALA A 613 22.10 -20.00 5.75
N PRO A 614 22.96 -19.37 6.58
CA PRO A 614 24.39 -19.69 6.55
C PRO A 614 24.47 -21.21 6.67
N LYS A 615 25.14 -21.85 5.71
CA LYS A 615 25.41 -23.28 5.79
C LYS A 615 26.10 -23.50 7.13
N SER A 616 25.39 -24.02 8.12
CA SER A 616 26.01 -24.51 9.32
C SER A 616 27.00 -25.58 8.80
N GLU A 617 28.28 -25.40 9.06
CA GLU A 617 29.23 -26.52 9.00
C GLU A 617 28.64 -27.60 9.89
N THR A 618 27.90 -28.49 9.28
CA THR A 618 27.41 -29.70 9.91
C THR A 618 28.65 -30.47 10.29
N ALA A 619 28.99 -30.38 11.57
CA ALA A 619 29.89 -31.35 12.17
C ALA A 619 29.38 -32.73 11.73
N SER A 620 30.17 -33.39 10.94
CA SER A 620 30.07 -34.80 10.61
C SER A 620 29.91 -35.58 11.91
N LEU A 621 28.69 -35.90 12.29
CA LEU A 621 28.42 -36.99 13.22
C LEU A 621 28.77 -38.28 12.47
N ALA A 622 30.01 -38.71 12.67
CA ALA A 622 30.45 -40.02 12.28
C ALA A 622 29.44 -41.06 12.72
N ALA A 623 29.01 -41.87 11.76
CA ALA A 623 28.24 -43.06 11.99
C ALA A 623 28.93 -43.93 13.04
N VAL A 624 28.30 -44.16 14.13
CA VAL A 624 28.54 -45.31 15.00
C VAL A 624 27.58 -46.37 14.56
N GLU A 625 28.05 -47.29 13.75
CA GLU A 625 27.40 -48.58 13.48
C GLU A 625 27.58 -49.53 14.68
N PRO A 626 26.80 -50.63 14.73
CA PRO A 626 25.92 -51.07 15.81
C PRO A 626 26.60 -51.73 16.99
#